data_3cb99fb3dccf8ac7e08781a9d9b90a4b
#
_entry.id   3cb99fb3dccf8ac7e08781a9d9b90a4b
#
_cell.length_a   1.000
_cell.length_b   1.000
_cell.length_c   1.000
_cell.angle_alpha   90.00
_cell.angle_beta   90.00
_cell.angle_gamma   90.00
#
_symmetry.space_group_name_H-M   'P 1'
#
loop_
_entity.id
_entity.type
_entity.pdbx_description
1 polymer ?
#
loop_
_entity_poly.entity_id
_entity_poly.type
_entity_poly.pdbx_seq_one_letter_code
_entity_poly.pdbx_strand_id
1 'polypeptide(L)'
;MRPRKTPLLVWLMVCWCSVAAATPAKSDPTEHQDACHPAELFATDNTAVITDPNMDSAGQLQDGLGLFEIQADVAIAQNGAAVTGSTLLDGVHWSNALQQTTYERSREFHLCRPDELTLHTLAEALRRQFNQEAVLTFDYLPQNAPGANAIAVTVPNIDIARFRDAFVADSAAHHRLQGGSVTTTDHALILIATTGDLDVARRLVGAAGGSWDAATIAYGRREFATSLASSVKLGSRSDSSGKLGSR
;
A
#
# COMPACT_ATOMS: atom_id res chain seq x y z
N MET A 1 54.59 -5.62 76.56
CA MET A 1 53.49 -4.66 76.35
C MET A 1 52.47 -5.25 75.37
N ARG A 2 51.27 -5.59 75.84
CA ARG A 2 50.20 -6.22 75.05
C ARG A 2 49.10 -5.17 74.78
N PRO A 3 48.60 -4.98 73.55
CA PRO A 3 47.45 -4.15 73.35
C PRO A 3 46.13 -4.92 73.58
N ARG A 4 45.21 -4.26 74.25
CA ARG A 4 43.87 -4.72 74.58
C ARG A 4 42.96 -4.75 73.34
N LYS A 5 42.27 -5.88 73.16
CA LYS A 5 41.21 -6.06 72.23
C LYS A 5 39.89 -5.58 72.82
N THR A 6 39.25 -4.61 72.23
CA THR A 6 37.84 -4.19 72.48
C THR A 6 36.89 -4.94 71.58
N PRO A 7 35.82 -5.54 72.06
CA PRO A 7 34.82 -6.15 71.22
C PRO A 7 33.79 -5.10 70.77
N LEU A 8 33.60 -5.00 69.46
CA LEU A 8 32.52 -4.22 68.82
C LEU A 8 31.24 -5.05 68.88
N LEU A 9 30.28 -4.56 69.68
CA LEU A 9 28.91 -5.07 69.71
C LEU A 9 28.18 -4.60 68.46
N VAL A 10 27.91 -5.53 67.52
CA VAL A 10 27.09 -5.30 66.37
C VAL A 10 25.63 -5.52 66.74
N TRP A 11 24.88 -4.43 66.79
CA TRP A 11 23.41 -4.47 66.90
C TRP A 11 22.80 -4.88 65.62
N LEU A 12 22.22 -6.08 65.51
CA LEU A 12 21.39 -6.54 64.44
C LEU A 12 19.97 -5.98 64.64
N MET A 13 19.65 -4.90 63.94
CA MET A 13 18.26 -4.46 63.78
C MET A 13 17.56 -5.39 62.78
N VAL A 14 16.72 -6.25 63.26
CA VAL A 14 15.83 -7.05 62.46
C VAL A 14 14.63 -6.16 62.06
N CYS A 15 14.66 -5.67 60.82
CA CYS A 15 13.57 -4.95 60.21
C CYS A 15 12.51 -5.99 59.74
N TRP A 16 11.42 -6.11 60.49
CA TRP A 16 10.25 -6.87 60.03
C TRP A 16 9.55 -6.08 58.95
N CYS A 17 9.86 -6.41 57.69
CA CYS A 17 9.05 -5.98 56.57
C CYS A 17 7.77 -6.84 56.50
N SER A 18 6.67 -6.25 56.92
CA SER A 18 5.33 -6.82 56.69
C SER A 18 5.08 -6.83 55.19
N VAL A 19 5.18 -8.00 54.57
CA VAL A 19 4.78 -8.22 53.18
C VAL A 19 3.26 -8.23 53.19
N ALA A 20 2.66 -7.09 52.84
CA ALA A 20 1.25 -7.03 52.44
C ALA A 20 1.12 -7.83 51.14
N ALA A 21 0.47 -8.97 51.21
CA ALA A 21 0.09 -9.74 50.04
C ALA A 21 -0.89 -8.88 49.19
N ALA A 22 -0.33 -8.21 48.18
CA ALA A 22 -1.14 -7.62 47.13
C ALA A 22 -1.80 -8.79 46.39
N THR A 23 -3.11 -8.93 46.54
CA THR A 23 -3.93 -9.76 45.65
C THR A 23 -3.65 -9.33 44.22
N PRO A 24 -3.28 -10.26 43.29
CA PRO A 24 -3.16 -9.90 41.92
C PRO A 24 -4.52 -9.42 41.44
N ALA A 25 -4.61 -8.16 41.04
CA ALA A 25 -5.72 -7.65 40.29
C ALA A 25 -5.90 -8.58 39.09
N LYS A 26 -7.06 -9.23 39.04
CA LYS A 26 -7.48 -10.02 37.90
C LYS A 26 -7.56 -9.01 36.76
N SER A 27 -6.53 -8.98 35.92
CA SER A 27 -6.57 -8.25 34.66
C SER A 27 -7.70 -8.87 33.87
N ASP A 28 -8.77 -8.11 33.66
CA ASP A 28 -9.80 -8.48 32.70
C ASP A 28 -9.11 -8.65 31.33
N PRO A 29 -9.25 -9.78 30.67
CA PRO A 29 -8.70 -10.00 29.35
C PRO A 29 -9.60 -9.36 28.27
N THR A 30 -9.98 -8.12 28.44
CA THR A 30 -10.69 -7.29 27.46
C THR A 30 -9.88 -6.04 27.14
N GLU A 31 -8.55 -6.15 27.05
CA GLU A 31 -7.88 -5.37 26.04
C GLU A 31 -8.31 -6.00 24.71
N HIS A 32 -9.30 -5.40 24.06
CA HIS A 32 -9.47 -5.53 22.63
C HIS A 32 -8.09 -5.26 22.04
N GLN A 33 -7.37 -6.32 21.68
CA GLN A 33 -6.39 -6.22 20.60
C GLN A 33 -7.22 -5.70 19.45
N ASP A 34 -7.22 -4.37 19.32
CA ASP A 34 -7.83 -3.72 18.18
C ASP A 34 -7.28 -4.39 16.96
N ALA A 35 -8.08 -5.23 16.35
CA ALA A 35 -7.68 -6.00 15.18
C ALA A 35 -7.15 -5.00 14.15
N CYS A 36 -5.98 -5.27 13.60
CA CYS A 36 -5.42 -4.47 12.53
C CYS A 36 -6.44 -4.38 11.39
N HIS A 37 -6.88 -3.17 11.04
CA HIS A 37 -7.65 -2.95 9.83
C HIS A 37 -6.64 -2.89 8.68
N PRO A 38 -6.63 -3.86 7.76
CA PRO A 38 -5.64 -3.92 6.71
C PRO A 38 -5.96 -2.91 5.61
N ALA A 39 -4.91 -2.25 5.14
CA ALA A 39 -4.94 -1.45 3.92
C ALA A 39 -3.61 -1.60 3.18
N GLU A 40 -3.61 -1.31 1.90
CA GLU A 40 -2.44 -1.39 1.04
C GLU A 40 -2.20 -0.06 0.33
N LEU A 41 -0.94 0.23 0.10
CA LEU A 41 -0.49 1.39 -0.65
C LEU A 41 0.51 0.93 -1.70
N PHE A 42 0.28 1.33 -2.95
CA PHE A 42 1.11 0.99 -4.09
C PHE A 42 1.81 2.24 -4.60
N ALA A 43 3.12 2.24 -4.57
CA ALA A 43 3.93 3.36 -4.99
C ALA A 43 5.07 2.91 -5.92
N THR A 44 5.41 3.74 -6.91
CA THR A 44 6.51 3.47 -7.84
C THR A 44 7.84 3.54 -7.12
N ASP A 45 8.69 2.52 -7.28
CA ASP A 45 10.06 2.52 -6.78
C ASP A 45 10.97 3.27 -7.75
N ASN A 46 11.12 4.58 -7.52
CA ASN A 46 11.93 5.45 -8.37
C ASN A 46 13.44 5.18 -8.28
N THR A 47 13.89 4.33 -7.36
CA THR A 47 15.30 3.96 -7.20
C THR A 47 15.65 2.73 -8.01
N ALA A 48 14.64 1.98 -8.47
CA ALA A 48 14.81 0.81 -9.31
C ALA A 48 14.57 1.17 -10.79
N VAL A 49 15.54 0.87 -11.65
CA VAL A 49 15.41 1.08 -13.10
C VAL A 49 14.98 -0.22 -13.74
N ILE A 50 13.77 -0.26 -14.28
CA ILE A 50 13.36 -1.32 -15.21
C ILE A 50 13.63 -0.82 -16.62
N THR A 51 14.52 -1.47 -17.32
CA THR A 51 14.82 -1.15 -18.71
C THR A 51 13.98 -1.94 -19.70
N ASP A 52 13.65 -3.18 -19.40
CA ASP A 52 12.79 -4.04 -20.23
C ASP A 52 12.36 -5.27 -19.41
N PRO A 53 11.06 -5.58 -19.33
CA PRO A 53 10.58 -6.80 -18.65
C PRO A 53 11.00 -8.10 -19.36
N ASN A 54 11.55 -8.03 -20.59
CA ASN A 54 12.13 -9.17 -21.29
C ASN A 54 13.62 -9.34 -21.03
N MET A 55 14.28 -8.39 -20.36
CA MET A 55 15.66 -8.59 -19.95
C MET A 55 15.71 -9.56 -18.78
N ASP A 56 16.46 -10.64 -18.97
CA ASP A 56 16.71 -11.64 -17.94
C ASP A 56 17.10 -10.97 -16.62
N SER A 57 16.49 -11.44 -15.56
CA SER A 57 16.65 -10.94 -14.17
C SER A 57 18.10 -10.85 -13.68
N ALA A 58 19.05 -11.47 -14.40
CA ALA A 58 20.48 -11.40 -14.13
C ALA A 58 21.10 -10.00 -14.33
N GLY A 59 20.43 -9.11 -15.06
CA GLY A 59 20.82 -7.70 -15.23
C GLY A 59 20.01 -6.74 -14.38
N GLN A 60 19.04 -7.22 -13.63
CA GLN A 60 18.30 -6.38 -12.69
C GLN A 60 19.27 -5.94 -11.62
N LEU A 61 19.62 -4.67 -11.69
CA LEU A 61 20.32 -3.99 -10.62
C LEU A 61 19.59 -4.33 -9.32
N GLN A 62 20.32 -4.92 -8.40
CA GLN A 62 19.88 -5.04 -7.02
C GLN A 62 19.14 -3.74 -6.69
N ASP A 63 17.86 -3.90 -6.31
CA ASP A 63 17.09 -2.85 -5.67
C ASP A 63 18.08 -2.04 -4.81
N GLY A 64 18.32 -0.78 -5.16
CA GLY A 64 19.42 0.02 -4.65
C GLY A 64 19.46 0.09 -3.12
N LEU A 65 19.71 -1.04 -2.47
CA LEU A 65 19.75 -1.29 -1.03
C LEU A 65 18.40 -1.12 -0.32
N GLY A 66 17.27 -1.22 -1.02
CA GLY A 66 15.95 -0.96 -0.42
C GLY A 66 15.77 0.50 0.00
N LEU A 67 16.51 1.43 -0.61
CA LEU A 67 16.49 2.83 -0.21
C LEU A 67 15.09 3.44 -0.32
N PHE A 68 14.36 3.12 -1.38
CA PHE A 68 12.98 3.57 -1.55
C PHE A 68 12.09 3.04 -0.43
N GLU A 69 12.18 1.74 -0.11
CA GLU A 69 11.44 1.11 0.97
C GLU A 69 11.66 1.83 2.30
N ILE A 70 12.93 2.02 2.69
CA ILE A 70 13.28 2.68 3.95
C ILE A 70 12.74 4.11 4.00
N GLN A 71 12.87 4.87 2.92
CA GLN A 71 12.38 6.23 2.87
C GLN A 71 10.86 6.32 2.89
N ALA A 72 10.17 5.40 2.22
CA ALA A 72 8.72 5.31 2.23
C ALA A 72 8.21 4.89 3.61
N ASP A 73 8.83 3.91 4.27
CA ASP A 73 8.48 3.48 5.62
C ASP A 73 8.57 4.64 6.62
N VAL A 74 9.64 5.44 6.53
CA VAL A 74 9.80 6.64 7.37
C VAL A 74 8.68 7.66 7.09
N ALA A 75 8.36 7.90 5.83
CA ALA A 75 7.29 8.82 5.45
C ALA A 75 5.91 8.34 5.94
N ILE A 76 5.64 7.05 5.83
CA ILE A 76 4.40 6.40 6.30
C ILE A 76 4.29 6.55 7.83
N ALA A 77 5.35 6.23 8.56
CA ALA A 77 5.38 6.33 10.02
C ALA A 77 5.19 7.78 10.50
N GLN A 78 5.79 8.76 9.82
CA GLN A 78 5.64 10.20 10.14
C GLN A 78 4.21 10.70 9.93
N ASN A 79 3.43 10.05 9.08
CA ASN A 79 2.03 10.37 8.82
C ASN A 79 1.04 9.48 9.60
N GLY A 80 1.51 8.75 10.61
CA GLY A 80 0.65 8.12 11.61
C GLY A 80 0.17 6.71 11.28
N ALA A 81 0.76 6.03 10.27
CA ALA A 81 0.48 4.62 10.00
C ALA A 81 1.69 3.73 10.31
N ALA A 82 1.41 2.44 10.48
CA ALA A 82 2.44 1.43 10.67
C ALA A 82 2.51 0.51 9.46
N VAL A 83 3.72 0.32 8.93
CA VAL A 83 4.00 -0.68 7.90
C VAL A 83 4.19 -2.04 8.57
N THR A 84 3.46 -3.05 8.13
CA THR A 84 3.57 -4.43 8.62
C THR A 84 4.37 -5.33 7.70
N GLY A 85 4.63 -4.86 6.50
CA GLY A 85 5.44 -5.53 5.49
C GLY A 85 5.42 -4.79 4.17
N SER A 86 6.31 -5.16 3.26
CA SER A 86 6.29 -4.66 1.88
C SER A 86 6.62 -5.77 0.88
N THR A 87 6.12 -5.61 -0.35
CA THR A 87 6.34 -6.55 -1.45
C THR A 87 6.82 -5.79 -2.68
N LEU A 88 7.89 -6.26 -3.28
CA LEU A 88 8.41 -5.70 -4.54
C LEU A 88 7.61 -6.24 -5.71
N LEU A 89 7.22 -5.34 -6.62
CA LEU A 89 6.32 -5.62 -7.73
C LEU A 89 6.94 -5.17 -9.05
N ASP A 90 6.69 -5.94 -10.10
CA ASP A 90 6.85 -5.52 -11.49
C ASP A 90 5.49 -5.16 -12.05
N GLY A 91 5.30 -3.90 -12.39
CA GLY A 91 4.02 -3.34 -12.84
C GLY A 91 3.97 -3.03 -14.32
N VAL A 92 2.78 -3.18 -14.89
CA VAL A 92 2.43 -2.75 -16.25
C VAL A 92 1.23 -1.83 -16.15
N HIS A 93 1.39 -0.57 -16.53
CA HIS A 93 0.38 0.45 -16.33
C HIS A 93 0.16 1.27 -17.61
N TRP A 94 -1.03 1.86 -17.74
CA TRP A 94 -1.31 2.84 -18.77
C TRP A 94 -1.00 4.24 -18.25
N SER A 95 -0.03 4.90 -18.84
CA SER A 95 0.25 6.31 -18.54
C SER A 95 -0.68 7.22 -19.33
N ASN A 96 -1.52 7.97 -18.64
CA ASN A 96 -2.38 8.98 -19.27
C ASN A 96 -1.56 10.18 -19.75
N ALA A 97 -0.44 10.48 -19.14
CA ALA A 97 0.45 11.57 -19.53
C ALA A 97 1.18 11.24 -20.85
N LEU A 98 1.65 10.00 -20.98
CA LEU A 98 2.42 9.54 -22.15
C LEU A 98 1.56 8.89 -23.22
N GLN A 99 0.29 8.56 -22.93
CA GLN A 99 -0.63 7.82 -23.80
C GLN A 99 -0.07 6.49 -24.30
N GLN A 100 0.62 5.79 -23.41
CA GLN A 100 1.23 4.49 -23.71
C GLN A 100 1.31 3.61 -22.48
N THR A 101 1.56 2.32 -22.71
CA THR A 101 1.87 1.37 -21.64
C THR A 101 3.29 1.62 -21.13
N THR A 102 3.43 1.71 -19.81
CA THR A 102 4.70 1.87 -19.09
C THR A 102 4.99 0.66 -18.22
N TYR A 103 6.26 0.49 -17.91
CA TYR A 103 6.75 -0.53 -17.00
C TYR A 103 7.32 0.16 -15.80
N GLU A 104 6.90 -0.27 -14.62
CA GLU A 104 7.32 0.35 -13.38
C GLU A 104 7.66 -0.72 -12.36
N ARG A 105 8.83 -0.58 -11.75
CA ARG A 105 9.08 -1.25 -10.49
C ARG A 105 8.31 -0.50 -9.41
N SER A 106 7.53 -1.20 -8.63
CA SER A 106 6.73 -0.60 -7.57
C SER A 106 6.82 -1.42 -6.30
N ARG A 107 6.37 -0.85 -5.20
CA ARG A 107 6.20 -1.53 -3.93
C ARG A 107 4.78 -1.42 -3.43
N GLU A 108 4.31 -2.52 -2.93
CA GLU A 108 3.12 -2.62 -2.10
C GLU A 108 3.54 -2.54 -0.65
N PHE A 109 2.92 -1.64 0.11
CA PHE A 109 3.11 -1.51 1.55
C PHE A 109 1.85 -1.97 2.24
N HIS A 110 1.98 -2.99 3.10
CA HIS A 110 0.90 -3.48 3.93
C HIS A 110 0.80 -2.62 5.18
N LEU A 111 -0.33 -1.97 5.36
CA LEU A 111 -0.57 -1.02 6.43
C LEU A 111 -1.52 -1.59 7.47
N CYS A 112 -1.36 -1.13 8.70
CA CYS A 112 -2.23 -1.45 9.80
C CYS A 112 -2.89 -0.18 10.33
N ARG A 113 -4.23 -0.17 10.35
CA ARG A 113 -5.08 0.88 10.94
C ARG A 113 -5.01 2.29 10.38
N PRO A 114 -4.68 2.58 9.13
CA PRO A 114 -4.96 3.92 8.67
C PRO A 114 -6.48 4.08 8.53
N ASP A 115 -7.04 5.13 9.10
CA ASP A 115 -8.37 5.58 8.69
C ASP A 115 -8.30 6.17 7.26
N GLU A 116 -9.46 6.42 6.67
CA GLU A 116 -9.55 6.92 5.28
C GLU A 116 -8.75 8.21 5.06
N LEU A 117 -8.84 9.16 5.99
CA LEU A 117 -8.15 10.44 5.89
C LEU A 117 -6.63 10.26 6.00
N THR A 118 -6.19 9.41 6.91
CA THR A 118 -4.78 9.06 7.08
C THR A 118 -4.24 8.38 5.83
N LEU A 119 -4.97 7.41 5.28
CA LEU A 119 -4.57 6.69 4.07
C LEU A 119 -4.43 7.64 2.86
N HIS A 120 -5.39 8.55 2.67
CA HIS A 120 -5.31 9.60 1.65
C HIS A 120 -4.09 10.52 1.86
N THR A 121 -3.87 10.97 3.08
CA THR A 121 -2.75 11.86 3.44
C THR A 121 -1.40 11.18 3.18
N LEU A 122 -1.29 9.90 3.50
CA LEU A 122 -0.11 9.07 3.22
C LEU A 122 0.18 8.98 1.73
N ALA A 123 -0.83 8.63 0.94
CA ALA A 123 -0.69 8.51 -0.50
C ALA A 123 -0.21 9.82 -1.13
N GLU A 124 -0.78 10.93 -0.70
CA GLU A 124 -0.41 12.25 -1.18
C GLU A 124 1.00 12.67 -0.72
N ALA A 125 1.41 12.32 0.51
CA ALA A 125 2.75 12.57 1.01
C ALA A 125 3.80 11.81 0.19
N LEU A 126 3.60 10.51 -0.04
CA LEU A 126 4.51 9.70 -0.86
C LEU A 126 4.55 10.19 -2.31
N ARG A 127 3.37 10.46 -2.89
CA ARG A 127 3.29 11.00 -4.25
C ARG A 127 4.15 12.25 -4.43
N ARG A 128 4.07 13.19 -3.48
CA ARG A 128 4.85 14.45 -3.53
C ARG A 128 6.33 14.21 -3.27
N GLN A 129 6.65 13.42 -2.24
CA GLN A 129 8.04 13.17 -1.85
C GLN A 129 8.84 12.52 -2.98
N PHE A 130 8.23 11.57 -3.71
CA PHE A 130 8.88 10.82 -4.78
C PHE A 130 8.49 11.31 -6.18
N ASN A 131 7.78 12.44 -6.29
CA ASN A 131 7.36 13.05 -7.55
C ASN A 131 6.64 12.07 -8.50
N GLN A 132 5.73 11.27 -7.93
CA GLN A 132 4.97 10.27 -8.69
C GLN A 132 3.74 10.88 -9.36
N GLU A 133 3.33 10.33 -10.52
CA GLU A 133 2.09 10.71 -11.20
C GLU A 133 0.87 10.38 -10.34
N ALA A 134 0.86 9.17 -9.77
CA ALA A 134 -0.18 8.68 -8.89
C ALA A 134 0.37 7.71 -7.85
N VAL A 135 -0.30 7.64 -6.71
CA VAL A 135 -0.15 6.58 -5.70
C VAL A 135 -1.52 5.97 -5.47
N LEU A 136 -1.60 4.65 -5.58
CA LEU A 136 -2.84 3.90 -5.38
C LEU A 136 -2.94 3.42 -3.94
N THR A 137 -4.12 3.54 -3.35
CA THR A 137 -4.46 2.93 -2.07
C THR A 137 -5.60 1.93 -2.23
N PHE A 138 -5.58 0.89 -1.42
CA PHE A 138 -6.65 -0.09 -1.31
C PHE A 138 -6.96 -0.34 0.17
N ASP A 139 -8.19 -0.01 0.57
CA ASP A 139 -8.70 -0.19 1.92
C ASP A 139 -9.63 -1.40 1.92
N TYR A 140 -9.30 -2.43 2.70
CA TYR A 140 -10.07 -3.68 2.74
C TYR A 140 -11.39 -3.49 3.49
N LEU A 141 -12.48 -3.74 2.83
CA LEU A 141 -13.83 -3.61 3.36
C LEU A 141 -14.64 -4.89 3.11
N PRO A 142 -15.61 -5.21 3.95
CA PRO A 142 -16.60 -6.23 3.61
C PRO A 142 -17.31 -5.92 2.28
N GLN A 143 -17.62 -6.95 1.50
CA GLN A 143 -18.24 -6.82 0.16
C GLN A 143 -19.47 -5.89 0.14
N ASN A 144 -20.26 -5.91 1.19
CA ASN A 144 -21.50 -5.12 1.28
C ASN A 144 -21.34 -3.84 2.11
N ALA A 145 -20.10 -3.45 2.42
CA ALA A 145 -19.86 -2.23 3.20
C ALA A 145 -20.17 -0.99 2.37
N PRO A 146 -20.73 0.06 2.99
CA PRO A 146 -20.82 1.36 2.35
C PRO A 146 -19.42 1.83 1.94
N GLY A 147 -19.25 2.19 0.68
CA GLY A 147 -17.94 2.62 0.16
C GLY A 147 -17.09 1.51 -0.48
N ALA A 148 -17.46 0.23 -0.37
CA ALA A 148 -16.80 -0.84 -1.14
C ALA A 148 -17.09 -0.66 -2.65
N ASN A 149 -16.12 -0.09 -3.36
CA ASN A 149 -16.25 0.24 -4.78
C ASN A 149 -15.24 -0.50 -5.65
N ALA A 150 -14.37 -1.30 -5.03
CA ALA A 150 -13.27 -1.94 -5.71
C ALA A 150 -13.07 -3.40 -5.26
N ILE A 151 -12.32 -4.11 -6.08
CA ILE A 151 -11.85 -5.47 -5.82
C ILE A 151 -10.34 -5.52 -6.01
N ALA A 152 -9.66 -6.29 -5.15
CA ALA A 152 -8.32 -6.76 -5.36
C ALA A 152 -8.38 -8.23 -5.79
N VAL A 153 -7.84 -8.52 -6.96
CA VAL A 153 -7.79 -9.87 -7.54
C VAL A 153 -6.34 -10.32 -7.54
N THR A 154 -6.04 -11.37 -6.78
CA THR A 154 -4.70 -11.97 -6.72
C THR A 154 -4.71 -13.33 -7.38
N VAL A 155 -3.82 -13.55 -8.36
CA VAL A 155 -3.74 -14.80 -9.12
C VAL A 155 -2.30 -15.32 -9.11
N PRO A 156 -2.06 -16.55 -8.63
CA PRO A 156 -0.70 -17.09 -8.56
C PRO A 156 -0.15 -17.48 -9.94
N ASN A 157 1.18 -17.56 -10.03
CA ASN A 157 1.93 -18.09 -11.17
C ASN A 157 1.66 -17.38 -12.50
N ILE A 158 1.62 -16.06 -12.50
CA ILE A 158 1.50 -15.25 -13.71
C ILE A 158 2.90 -14.71 -14.11
N ASP A 159 3.24 -14.94 -15.36
CA ASP A 159 4.42 -14.33 -15.99
C ASP A 159 4.13 -12.87 -16.36
N ILE A 160 5.01 -11.95 -15.98
CA ILE A 160 4.83 -10.51 -16.23
C ILE A 160 4.79 -10.17 -17.73
N ALA A 161 5.55 -10.88 -18.57
CA ALA A 161 5.56 -10.62 -20.01
C ALA A 161 4.23 -11.05 -20.64
N ARG A 162 3.65 -12.18 -20.22
CA ARG A 162 2.32 -12.60 -20.66
C ARG A 162 1.24 -11.63 -20.20
N PHE A 163 1.33 -11.16 -18.97
CA PHE A 163 0.40 -10.16 -18.47
C PHE A 163 0.49 -8.86 -19.29
N ARG A 164 1.70 -8.37 -19.57
CA ARG A 164 1.93 -7.23 -20.45
C ARG A 164 1.27 -7.40 -21.80
N ASP A 165 1.52 -8.53 -22.48
CA ASP A 165 1.01 -8.78 -23.81
C ASP A 165 -0.53 -8.82 -23.83
N ALA A 166 -1.13 -9.45 -22.81
CA ALA A 166 -2.57 -9.47 -22.60
C ALA A 166 -3.14 -8.07 -22.34
N PHE A 167 -2.47 -7.28 -21.49
CA PHE A 167 -2.89 -5.92 -21.15
C PHE A 167 -2.80 -4.98 -22.35
N VAL A 168 -1.72 -5.05 -23.14
CA VAL A 168 -1.55 -4.23 -24.36
C VAL A 168 -2.59 -4.59 -25.41
N ALA A 169 -2.99 -5.86 -25.52
CA ALA A 169 -3.98 -6.32 -26.49
C ALA A 169 -5.43 -5.95 -26.11
N ASP A 170 -5.74 -5.71 -24.84
CA ASP A 170 -7.09 -5.37 -24.36
C ASP A 170 -7.22 -3.87 -24.08
N SER A 171 -7.73 -3.11 -25.07
CA SER A 171 -7.94 -1.66 -24.92
C SER A 171 -8.91 -1.31 -23.78
N ALA A 172 -9.86 -2.19 -23.43
CA ALA A 172 -10.76 -1.97 -22.31
C ALA A 172 -10.02 -2.06 -20.98
N ALA A 173 -8.97 -2.89 -20.88
CA ALA A 173 -8.16 -2.97 -19.71
C ALA A 173 -7.40 -1.66 -19.42
N HIS A 174 -6.90 -0.97 -20.46
CA HIS A 174 -6.20 0.31 -20.29
C HIS A 174 -7.07 1.36 -19.59
N HIS A 175 -8.34 1.47 -20.01
CA HIS A 175 -9.23 2.49 -19.49
C HIS A 175 -9.89 2.12 -18.16
N ARG A 176 -10.14 0.83 -17.93
CA ARG A 176 -10.92 0.35 -16.78
C ARG A 176 -10.06 -0.09 -15.61
N LEU A 177 -8.96 -0.79 -15.87
CA LEU A 177 -8.04 -1.28 -14.80
C LEU A 177 -6.87 -0.34 -14.56
N GLN A 178 -6.42 0.40 -15.56
CA GLN A 178 -5.22 1.25 -15.55
C GLN A 178 -3.89 0.51 -15.39
N GLY A 179 -3.90 -0.76 -15.03
CA GLY A 179 -2.70 -1.58 -14.90
C GLY A 179 -2.87 -2.75 -13.97
N GLY A 180 -1.76 -3.41 -13.70
CA GLY A 180 -1.61 -4.47 -12.74
C GLY A 180 -0.15 -4.73 -12.46
N SER A 181 0.14 -5.50 -11.43
CA SER A 181 1.50 -5.80 -11.00
C SER A 181 1.66 -7.27 -10.67
N VAL A 182 2.87 -7.78 -10.83
CA VAL A 182 3.23 -9.16 -10.48
C VAL A 182 4.31 -9.12 -9.40
N THR A 183 4.13 -9.88 -8.33
CA THR A 183 5.13 -9.98 -7.26
C THR A 183 6.40 -10.62 -7.80
N THR A 184 7.55 -10.09 -7.43
CA THR A 184 8.84 -10.60 -7.94
C THR A 184 9.24 -11.94 -7.33
N THR A 185 8.69 -12.29 -6.17
CA THR A 185 9.02 -13.54 -5.45
C THR A 185 8.12 -14.70 -5.84
N ASP A 186 6.80 -14.48 -5.81
CA ASP A 186 5.82 -15.56 -5.94
C ASP A 186 5.09 -15.54 -7.30
N HIS A 187 5.44 -14.58 -8.15
CA HIS A 187 4.79 -14.38 -9.46
C HIS A 187 3.26 -14.31 -9.35
N ALA A 188 2.77 -13.70 -8.28
CA ALA A 188 1.34 -13.45 -8.09
C ALA A 188 0.93 -12.15 -8.76
N LEU A 189 0.00 -12.23 -9.72
CA LEU A 189 -0.62 -11.05 -10.33
C LEU A 189 -1.57 -10.40 -9.33
N ILE A 190 -1.46 -9.10 -9.17
CA ILE A 190 -2.35 -8.25 -8.38
C ILE A 190 -3.03 -7.26 -9.31
N LEU A 191 -4.36 -7.32 -9.37
CA LEU A 191 -5.19 -6.38 -10.13
C LEU A 191 -6.13 -5.65 -9.17
N ILE A 192 -6.05 -4.32 -9.15
CA ILE A 192 -7.00 -3.49 -8.40
C ILE A 192 -7.99 -2.87 -9.38
N ALA A 193 -9.24 -3.32 -9.32
CA ALA A 193 -10.30 -2.95 -10.25
C ALA A 193 -11.50 -2.35 -9.52
N THR A 194 -12.42 -1.69 -10.25
CA THR A 194 -13.74 -1.41 -9.68
C THR A 194 -14.57 -2.68 -9.62
N THR A 195 -15.58 -2.71 -8.76
CA THR A 195 -16.51 -3.85 -8.69
C THR A 195 -17.23 -4.15 -10.02
N GLY A 196 -17.40 -3.11 -10.86
CA GLY A 196 -17.98 -3.24 -12.20
C GLY A 196 -17.04 -3.80 -13.27
N ASP A 197 -15.75 -4.00 -12.96
CA ASP A 197 -14.71 -4.40 -13.91
C ASP A 197 -14.29 -5.86 -13.79
N LEU A 198 -15.02 -6.65 -13.02
CA LEU A 198 -14.73 -8.06 -12.76
C LEU A 198 -14.62 -8.89 -14.06
N ASP A 199 -15.44 -8.59 -15.06
CA ASP A 199 -15.42 -9.23 -16.38
C ASP A 199 -14.10 -8.96 -17.13
N VAL A 200 -13.60 -7.72 -17.07
CA VAL A 200 -12.33 -7.33 -17.68
C VAL A 200 -11.16 -8.02 -16.95
N ALA A 201 -11.17 -7.99 -15.62
CA ALA A 201 -10.14 -8.67 -14.82
C ALA A 201 -10.10 -10.18 -15.15
N ARG A 202 -11.26 -10.84 -15.24
CA ARG A 202 -11.34 -12.27 -15.59
C ARG A 202 -10.77 -12.57 -16.98
N ARG A 203 -11.12 -11.77 -17.99
CA ARG A 203 -10.58 -11.94 -19.34
C ARG A 203 -9.07 -11.76 -19.38
N LEU A 204 -8.59 -10.73 -18.68
CA LEU A 204 -7.16 -10.40 -18.65
C LEU A 204 -6.36 -11.50 -17.96
N VAL A 205 -6.84 -12.04 -16.83
CA VAL A 205 -6.24 -13.19 -16.16
C VAL A 205 -6.15 -14.40 -17.09
N GLY A 206 -7.25 -14.73 -17.79
CA GLY A 206 -7.24 -15.84 -18.74
C GLY A 206 -6.28 -15.62 -19.93
N ALA A 207 -6.22 -14.41 -20.48
CA ALA A 207 -5.31 -14.06 -21.57
C ALA A 207 -3.83 -14.09 -21.12
N ALA A 208 -3.55 -13.74 -19.86
CA ALA A 208 -2.22 -13.86 -19.26
C ALA A 208 -1.82 -15.32 -18.90
N GLY A 209 -2.71 -16.28 -19.15
CA GLY A 209 -2.48 -17.70 -18.85
C GLY A 209 -2.78 -18.13 -17.42
N GLY A 210 -3.46 -17.28 -16.65
CA GLY A 210 -3.87 -17.58 -15.29
C GLY A 210 -5.19 -18.36 -15.23
N SER A 211 -5.44 -19.03 -14.09
CA SER A 211 -6.69 -19.68 -13.77
C SER A 211 -7.54 -18.79 -12.88
N TRP A 212 -8.74 -18.45 -13.33
CA TRP A 212 -9.68 -17.69 -12.51
C TRP A 212 -10.13 -18.45 -11.25
N ASP A 213 -10.17 -19.76 -11.32
CA ASP A 213 -10.55 -20.60 -10.18
C ASP A 213 -9.49 -20.61 -9.07
N ALA A 214 -8.25 -20.21 -9.40
CA ALA A 214 -7.17 -20.02 -8.44
C ALA A 214 -7.09 -18.57 -7.91
N ALA A 215 -7.95 -17.68 -8.40
CA ALA A 215 -7.95 -16.29 -7.99
C ALA A 215 -8.53 -16.12 -6.59
N THR A 216 -7.86 -15.29 -5.79
CA THR A 216 -8.42 -14.74 -4.54
C THR A 216 -8.98 -13.36 -4.83
N ILE A 217 -10.21 -13.09 -4.38
CA ILE A 217 -10.88 -11.81 -4.57
C ILE A 217 -11.16 -11.21 -3.20
N ALA A 218 -10.61 -10.05 -2.96
CA ALA A 218 -10.93 -9.21 -1.80
C ALA A 218 -11.74 -8.00 -2.25
N TYR A 219 -12.57 -7.47 -1.35
CA TYR A 219 -13.37 -6.27 -1.59
C TYR A 219 -12.82 -5.11 -0.79
N GLY A 220 -13.02 -3.91 -1.30
CA GLY A 220 -12.51 -2.73 -0.63
C GLY A 220 -12.87 -1.44 -1.33
N ARG A 221 -12.16 -0.41 -0.95
CA ARG A 221 -12.20 0.91 -1.57
C ARG A 221 -10.83 1.22 -2.14
N ARG A 222 -10.79 1.61 -3.41
CA ARG A 222 -9.58 2.13 -4.04
C ARG A 222 -9.65 3.64 -4.18
N GLU A 223 -8.49 4.27 -4.08
CA GLU A 223 -8.31 5.68 -4.34
C GLU A 223 -6.96 5.91 -5.03
N PHE A 224 -6.92 6.89 -5.93
CA PHE A 224 -5.68 7.38 -6.54
C PHE A 224 -5.40 8.78 -6.03
N ALA A 225 -4.32 8.96 -5.28
CA ALA A 225 -3.74 10.26 -5.06
C ALA A 225 -3.01 10.70 -6.34
N THR A 226 -3.55 11.70 -7.03
CA THR A 226 -3.00 12.20 -8.31
C THR A 226 -2.58 13.66 -8.20
N SER A 227 -1.69 14.11 -9.09
CA SER A 227 -1.37 15.53 -9.15
C SER A 227 -2.58 16.34 -9.63
N LEU A 228 -2.96 17.37 -8.89
CA LEU A 228 -4.11 18.26 -9.19
C LEU A 228 -4.04 18.99 -10.54
N ALA A 229 -2.98 18.82 -11.31
CA ALA A 229 -2.82 19.47 -12.61
C ALA A 229 -3.86 19.01 -13.67
N SER A 230 -4.55 17.87 -13.45
CA SER A 230 -5.54 17.35 -14.40
C SER A 230 -7.00 17.69 -14.07
N SER A 231 -7.30 18.21 -12.89
CA SER A 231 -8.69 18.40 -12.42
C SER A 231 -9.28 19.81 -12.68
N VAL A 232 -8.52 20.78 -13.20
CA VAL A 232 -8.95 22.19 -13.28
C VAL A 232 -9.44 22.58 -14.66
N LYS A 233 -9.77 21.70 -15.56
CA LYS A 233 -10.20 22.11 -16.93
C LYS A 233 -11.58 21.66 -17.38
N LEU A 234 -12.50 21.40 -16.47
CA LEU A 234 -13.91 21.15 -16.87
C LEU A 234 -14.93 21.90 -16.00
N GLY A 235 -14.77 23.19 -15.82
CA GLY A 235 -15.78 23.97 -15.09
C GLY A 235 -15.59 25.46 -15.28
N SER A 236 -16.20 26.00 -16.28
CA SER A 236 -16.90 27.26 -16.44
C SER A 236 -16.54 28.01 -17.70
N ARG A 237 -17.26 27.70 -18.74
CA ARG A 237 -17.59 28.70 -19.75
C ARG A 237 -19.11 28.87 -19.70
N SER A 238 -19.58 29.65 -18.72
CA SER A 238 -20.90 30.23 -18.76
C SER A 238 -20.85 31.38 -19.76
N ASP A 239 -21.50 31.18 -20.89
CA ASP A 239 -21.82 32.21 -21.87
C ASP A 239 -22.63 33.32 -21.21
N SER A 240 -22.00 34.46 -21.00
CA SER A 240 -22.71 35.72 -20.83
C SER A 240 -22.86 36.40 -22.18
N SER A 241 -23.85 35.96 -22.96
CA SER A 241 -24.33 36.63 -24.13
C SER A 241 -25.07 37.91 -23.71
N GLY A 242 -24.34 39.00 -23.58
CA GLY A 242 -24.88 40.31 -23.35
C GLY A 242 -25.55 40.85 -24.62
N LYS A 243 -26.88 40.90 -24.58
CA LYS A 243 -27.78 41.51 -25.57
C LYS A 243 -27.57 43.04 -25.56
N LEU A 244 -26.91 43.58 -26.60
CA LEU A 244 -26.96 45.00 -26.87
C LEU A 244 -28.23 45.31 -27.64
N GLY A 245 -29.14 46.00 -26.96
CA GLY A 245 -30.31 46.60 -27.58
C GLY A 245 -29.98 47.91 -28.32
N SER A 246 -30.52 48.00 -29.51
CA SER A 246 -30.52 49.17 -30.35
C SER A 246 -31.37 50.30 -29.79
N ARG A 247 -30.84 51.52 -29.87
CA ARG A 247 -31.52 52.76 -30.25
C ARG A 247 -30.56 53.67 -30.98
#